data_2983e04a61633c90e0c135cd9cbf5e43
#
_entry.id   2983e04a61633c90e0c135cd9cbf5e43
#
_cell.length_a   1.000
_cell.length_b   1.000
_cell.length_c   1.000
_cell.angle_alpha   90.00
_cell.angle_beta   90.00
_cell.angle_gamma   90.00
#
_symmetry.space_group_name_H-M   'P 1'
#
loop_
_entity.id
_entity.type
_entity.pdbx_description
1 polymer ?
#
loop_
_entity_poly.entity_id
_entity_poly.type
_entity_poly.pdbx_seq_one_letter_code
_entity_poly.pdbx_strand_id
1 'polypeptide(L)'
;MNQSGLAFLLSRASCAALKAPAPGLVALDHILQAGLRAPDHGNLKPLEFIVAQGSGLDRLGSMLADTAASEQLDAAAIQKAREMPGRAPMIILVVAKVQEHPKVPVFEQHLTAGCAVMAMQMAAQAQGFGGIWRSGPLMYARKLHDLLGLAEQDQLVGFLYLGTPATQMAAPVLPDPQAFVRYL
;
A
#
# COMPACT_ATOMS: atom_id res chain seq x y z
N MET A 1 -0.94 -27.42 2.00
CA MET A 1 -0.55 -27.71 0.59
C MET A 1 0.62 -26.80 0.26
N ASN A 2 1.74 -27.41 -0.12
CA ASN A 2 2.95 -26.66 -0.46
C ASN A 2 2.79 -26.13 -1.90
N GLN A 3 2.19 -24.95 -2.08
CA GLN A 3 2.18 -24.32 -3.40
C GLN A 3 3.61 -24.06 -3.83
N SER A 4 3.95 -24.35 -5.09
CA SER A 4 5.23 -23.92 -5.63
C SER A 4 5.33 -22.39 -5.53
N GLY A 5 6.52 -21.83 -5.32
CA GLY A 5 6.71 -20.38 -5.22
C GLY A 5 6.14 -19.64 -6.44
N LEU A 6 6.22 -20.22 -7.64
CA LEU A 6 5.64 -19.67 -8.85
C LEU A 6 4.10 -19.64 -8.81
N ALA A 7 3.46 -20.76 -8.41
CA ALA A 7 2.01 -20.80 -8.29
C ALA A 7 1.49 -19.76 -7.25
N PHE A 8 2.24 -19.56 -6.16
CA PHE A 8 1.93 -18.54 -5.18
C PHE A 8 2.01 -17.13 -5.78
N LEU A 9 3.07 -16.79 -6.50
CA LEU A 9 3.21 -15.48 -7.16
C LEU A 9 2.08 -15.23 -8.17
N LEU A 10 1.70 -16.25 -8.95
CA LEU A 10 0.62 -16.16 -9.93
C LEU A 10 -0.77 -16.09 -9.28
N SER A 11 -0.92 -16.46 -8.01
CA SER A 11 -2.19 -16.40 -7.27
C SER A 11 -2.49 -15.02 -6.70
N ARG A 12 -1.61 -14.01 -6.84
CA ARG A 12 -1.82 -12.68 -6.28
C ARG A 12 -3.16 -12.09 -6.75
N ALA A 13 -3.99 -11.76 -5.81
CA ALA A 13 -5.25 -11.07 -6.05
C ALA A 13 -5.45 -9.91 -5.06
N SER A 14 -6.21 -8.90 -5.45
CA SER A 14 -6.66 -7.86 -4.53
C SER A 14 -7.92 -8.33 -3.80
N CYS A 15 -7.92 -8.18 -2.47
CA CYS A 15 -9.05 -8.50 -1.61
C CYS A 15 -9.67 -7.20 -1.09
N ALA A 16 -10.84 -6.83 -1.62
CA ALA A 16 -11.51 -5.59 -1.21
C ALA A 16 -12.39 -5.76 0.04
N ALA A 17 -12.89 -6.99 0.28
CA ALA A 17 -13.73 -7.32 1.42
C ALA A 17 -12.86 -7.84 2.58
N LEU A 18 -12.48 -6.94 3.47
CA LEU A 18 -11.58 -7.20 4.60
C LEU A 18 -12.32 -7.02 5.92
N LYS A 19 -12.02 -7.88 6.89
CA LYS A 19 -12.54 -7.82 8.25
C LYS A 19 -11.44 -8.09 9.29
N ALA A 20 -11.75 -7.86 10.56
CA ALA A 20 -10.90 -8.30 11.67
C ALA A 20 -10.76 -9.85 11.70
N PRO A 21 -9.66 -10.38 12.24
CA PRO A 21 -8.53 -9.64 12.79
C PRO A 21 -7.59 -9.06 11.72
N ALA A 22 -6.86 -8.00 12.12
CA ALA A 22 -5.68 -7.53 11.39
C ALA A 22 -4.49 -8.49 11.57
N PRO A 23 -3.43 -8.39 10.76
CA PRO A 23 -2.14 -9.02 11.06
C PRO A 23 -1.66 -8.64 12.48
N GLY A 24 -1.35 -9.64 13.30
CA GLY A 24 -0.72 -9.43 14.61
C GLY A 24 0.74 -8.99 14.47
N LEU A 25 1.41 -8.64 15.59
CA LEU A 25 2.75 -8.05 15.56
C LEU A 25 3.78 -8.86 14.79
N VAL A 26 3.81 -10.19 14.97
CA VAL A 26 4.76 -11.07 14.25
C VAL A 26 4.47 -11.09 12.75
N ALA A 27 3.20 -11.19 12.37
CA ALA A 27 2.80 -11.19 10.97
C ALA A 27 3.09 -9.82 10.31
N LEU A 28 2.84 -8.73 11.03
CA LEU A 28 3.16 -7.38 10.56
C LEU A 28 4.67 -7.22 10.35
N ASP A 29 5.49 -7.69 11.29
CA ASP A 29 6.96 -7.64 11.15
C ASP A 29 7.43 -8.34 9.87
N HIS A 30 6.93 -9.55 9.59
CA HIS A 30 7.24 -10.27 8.35
C HIS A 30 6.77 -9.49 7.09
N ILE A 31 5.61 -8.84 7.15
CA ILE A 31 5.10 -8.00 6.06
C ILE A 31 6.04 -6.83 5.80
N LEU A 32 6.45 -6.11 6.86
CA LEU A 32 7.36 -4.97 6.73
C LEU A 32 8.75 -5.40 6.24
N GLN A 33 9.28 -6.52 6.76
CA GLN A 33 10.54 -7.10 6.29
C GLN A 33 10.48 -7.46 4.80
N ALA A 34 9.37 -8.02 4.32
CA ALA A 34 9.19 -8.31 2.90
C ALA A 34 9.23 -7.03 2.06
N GLY A 35 8.62 -5.93 2.52
CA GLY A 35 8.70 -4.63 1.87
C GLY A 35 10.14 -4.12 1.75
N LEU A 36 10.96 -4.32 2.79
CA LEU A 36 12.37 -3.93 2.81
C LEU A 36 13.26 -4.80 1.88
N ARG A 37 12.71 -5.89 1.29
CA ARG A 37 13.40 -6.72 0.28
C ARG A 37 13.14 -6.27 -1.15
N ALA A 38 12.35 -5.20 -1.37
CA ALA A 38 12.17 -4.63 -2.70
C ALA A 38 13.53 -4.29 -3.34
N PRO A 39 13.67 -4.45 -4.67
CA PRO A 39 14.86 -4.01 -5.39
C PRO A 39 15.12 -2.52 -5.12
N ASP A 40 16.36 -2.17 -4.79
CA ASP A 40 16.73 -0.84 -4.32
C ASP A 40 18.09 -0.46 -4.92
N HIS A 41 18.09 0.35 -5.95
CA HIS A 41 19.31 0.82 -6.58
C HIS A 41 20.11 1.68 -5.58
N GLY A 42 21.38 1.35 -5.43
CA GLY A 42 22.25 2.04 -4.49
C GLY A 42 22.01 1.70 -3.01
N ASN A 43 21.06 0.81 -2.70
CA ASN A 43 20.71 0.40 -1.32
C ASN A 43 20.36 1.60 -0.41
N LEU A 44 19.62 2.57 -0.96
CA LEU A 44 19.28 3.83 -0.30
C LEU A 44 18.22 3.67 0.79
N LYS A 45 17.43 2.58 0.76
CA LYS A 45 16.25 2.36 1.61
C LYS A 45 15.26 3.54 1.56
N PRO A 46 14.82 3.96 0.35
CA PRO A 46 13.97 5.14 0.19
C PRO A 46 12.53 4.83 0.60
N LEU A 47 12.33 4.34 1.82
CA LEU A 47 11.06 3.78 2.30
C LEU A 47 10.73 4.27 3.70
N GLU A 48 9.47 4.63 3.90
CA GLU A 48 8.85 4.75 5.22
C GLU A 48 7.48 4.06 5.20
N PHE A 49 7.16 3.34 6.28
CA PHE A 49 5.88 2.66 6.45
C PHE A 49 5.15 3.27 7.65
N ILE A 50 3.97 3.87 7.40
CA ILE A 50 3.13 4.43 8.45
C ILE A 50 1.96 3.48 8.65
N VAL A 51 1.87 2.85 9.83
CA VAL A 51 0.84 1.85 10.15
C VAL A 51 -0.32 2.51 10.90
N ALA A 52 -1.52 2.44 10.32
CA ALA A 52 -2.77 2.85 10.96
C ALA A 52 -3.58 1.62 11.34
N GLN A 53 -3.87 1.47 12.65
CA GLN A 53 -4.75 0.45 13.23
C GLN A 53 -5.42 0.98 14.50
N GLY A 54 -6.55 0.39 14.90
CA GLY A 54 -7.31 0.89 16.05
C GLY A 54 -7.62 2.38 15.90
N SER A 55 -7.36 3.19 16.93
CA SER A 55 -7.55 4.65 16.88
C SER A 55 -6.71 5.36 15.80
N GLY A 56 -5.68 4.71 15.25
CA GLY A 56 -4.91 5.23 14.12
C GLY A 56 -5.75 5.33 12.84
N LEU A 57 -6.73 4.45 12.66
CA LEU A 57 -7.66 4.52 11.53
C LEU A 57 -8.56 5.76 11.62
N ASP A 58 -9.05 6.09 12.82
CA ASP A 58 -9.87 7.30 13.04
C ASP A 58 -9.04 8.56 12.78
N ARG A 59 -7.78 8.58 13.24
CA ARG A 59 -6.86 9.70 12.96
C ARG A 59 -6.63 9.86 11.47
N LEU A 60 -6.37 8.75 10.74
CA LEU A 60 -6.21 8.78 9.29
C LEU A 60 -7.48 9.27 8.60
N GLY A 61 -8.66 8.82 9.05
CA GLY A 61 -9.94 9.30 8.55
C GLY A 61 -10.13 10.82 8.73
N SER A 62 -9.73 11.36 9.87
CA SER A 62 -9.74 12.80 10.11
C SER A 62 -8.78 13.55 9.18
N MET A 63 -7.55 13.07 9.02
CA MET A 63 -6.57 13.66 8.09
C MET A 63 -7.08 13.68 6.64
N LEU A 64 -7.71 12.57 6.19
CA LEU A 64 -8.29 12.49 4.85
C LEU A 64 -9.47 13.44 4.67
N ALA A 65 -10.34 13.60 5.69
CA ALA A 65 -11.44 14.54 5.66
C ALA A 65 -10.94 15.99 5.62
N ASP A 66 -9.95 16.34 6.44
CA ASP A 66 -9.34 17.68 6.46
C ASP A 66 -8.66 17.98 5.11
N THR A 67 -8.03 16.98 4.51
CA THR A 67 -7.46 17.10 3.15
C THR A 67 -8.56 17.32 2.12
N ALA A 68 -9.64 16.54 2.15
CA ALA A 68 -10.77 16.71 1.23
C ALA A 68 -11.42 18.09 1.36
N ALA A 69 -11.53 18.61 2.57
CA ALA A 69 -12.02 19.96 2.82
C ALA A 69 -11.09 21.04 2.25
N SER A 70 -9.76 20.87 2.39
CA SER A 70 -8.77 21.80 1.81
C SER A 70 -8.78 21.80 0.27
N GLU A 71 -9.13 20.68 -0.35
CA GLU A 71 -9.34 20.53 -1.80
C GLU A 71 -10.74 21.02 -2.24
N GLN A 72 -11.50 21.66 -1.34
CA GLN A 72 -12.84 22.22 -1.58
C GLN A 72 -13.85 21.19 -2.11
N LEU A 73 -13.72 19.92 -1.71
CA LEU A 73 -14.68 18.88 -2.06
C LEU A 73 -16.00 19.09 -1.31
N ASP A 74 -17.08 18.54 -1.84
CA ASP A 74 -18.40 18.64 -1.20
C ASP A 74 -18.48 17.82 0.11
N ALA A 75 -19.53 18.07 0.89
CA ALA A 75 -19.72 17.43 2.19
C ALA A 75 -19.82 15.90 2.10
N ALA A 76 -20.37 15.36 1.02
CA ALA A 76 -20.48 13.92 0.82
C ALA A 76 -19.10 13.28 0.55
N ALA A 77 -18.26 13.95 -0.25
CA ALA A 77 -16.89 13.52 -0.53
C ALA A 77 -16.00 13.62 0.74
N ILE A 78 -16.15 14.66 1.56
CA ILE A 78 -15.46 14.81 2.85
C ILE A 78 -15.84 13.68 3.80
N GLN A 79 -17.14 13.39 3.93
CA GLN A 79 -17.61 12.29 4.78
C GLN A 79 -17.10 10.94 4.27
N LYS A 80 -17.15 10.70 2.96
CA LYS A 80 -16.58 9.49 2.33
C LYS A 80 -15.09 9.35 2.61
N ALA A 81 -14.32 10.44 2.55
CA ALA A 81 -12.90 10.45 2.86
C ALA A 81 -12.64 10.03 4.32
N ARG A 82 -13.44 10.57 5.26
CA ARG A 82 -13.39 10.22 6.69
C ARG A 82 -13.61 8.72 6.93
N GLU A 83 -14.52 8.11 6.18
CA GLU A 83 -14.92 6.71 6.34
C GLU A 83 -13.99 5.72 5.60
N MET A 84 -13.14 6.22 4.69
CA MET A 84 -12.28 5.35 3.88
C MET A 84 -11.42 4.36 4.70
N PRO A 85 -10.80 4.75 5.83
CA PRO A 85 -9.97 3.83 6.60
C PRO A 85 -10.75 2.70 7.26
N GLY A 86 -12.04 2.88 7.55
CA GLY A 86 -12.89 1.84 8.14
C GLY A 86 -13.14 0.59 7.27
N ARG A 87 -12.61 0.57 6.04
CA ARG A 87 -12.75 -0.58 5.10
C ARG A 87 -11.85 -1.76 5.41
N ALA A 88 -10.90 -1.62 6.33
CA ALA A 88 -10.01 -2.68 6.79
C ALA A 88 -9.56 -2.40 8.22
N PRO A 89 -9.20 -3.45 8.99
CA PRO A 89 -8.73 -3.28 10.36
C PRO A 89 -7.28 -2.75 10.46
N MET A 90 -6.54 -2.69 9.34
CA MET A 90 -5.19 -2.13 9.27
C MET A 90 -4.95 -1.52 7.90
N ILE A 91 -4.23 -0.40 7.88
CA ILE A 91 -3.72 0.22 6.66
C ILE A 91 -2.23 0.52 6.87
N ILE A 92 -1.42 0.18 5.87
CA ILE A 92 -0.03 0.62 5.79
C ILE A 92 0.06 1.68 4.68
N LEU A 93 0.40 2.91 5.06
CA LEU A 93 0.76 3.94 4.10
C LEU A 93 2.21 3.73 3.71
N VAL A 94 2.49 3.65 2.42
CA VAL A 94 3.84 3.45 1.90
C VAL A 94 4.33 4.73 1.28
N VAL A 95 5.44 5.23 1.79
CA VAL A 95 6.05 6.49 1.39
C VAL A 95 7.38 6.20 0.73
N ALA A 96 7.62 6.81 -0.43
CA ALA A 96 8.94 6.94 -1.00
C ALA A 96 9.64 8.13 -0.31
N LYS A 97 10.64 7.84 0.51
CA LYS A 97 11.52 8.82 1.16
C LYS A 97 12.63 9.20 0.20
N VAL A 98 12.33 10.17 -0.65
CA VAL A 98 13.24 10.55 -1.74
C VAL A 98 14.51 11.20 -1.20
N GLN A 99 15.65 10.73 -1.69
CA GLN A 99 16.97 11.25 -1.36
C GLN A 99 17.67 11.75 -2.63
N GLU A 100 18.36 12.87 -2.54
CA GLU A 100 19.26 13.28 -3.61
C GLU A 100 20.42 12.29 -3.73
N HIS A 101 20.63 11.78 -4.94
CA HIS A 101 21.71 10.86 -5.21
C HIS A 101 22.18 10.98 -6.67
N PRO A 102 23.53 11.11 -6.92
CA PRO A 102 24.05 11.41 -8.25
C PRO A 102 23.84 10.30 -9.29
N LYS A 103 23.55 9.08 -8.85
CA LYS A 103 23.40 7.91 -9.73
C LYS A 103 22.02 7.25 -9.66
N VAL A 104 21.19 7.64 -8.69
CA VAL A 104 19.88 7.01 -8.48
C VAL A 104 18.78 8.05 -8.70
N PRO A 105 18.11 8.02 -9.85
CA PRO A 105 17.01 8.93 -10.14
C PRO A 105 15.84 8.78 -9.14
N VAL A 106 15.12 9.86 -8.90
CA VAL A 106 13.90 9.89 -8.06
C VAL A 106 12.88 8.83 -8.51
N PHE A 107 12.72 8.67 -9.83
CA PHE A 107 11.80 7.68 -10.39
C PHE A 107 12.09 6.24 -9.92
N GLU A 108 13.36 5.85 -9.84
CA GLU A 108 13.74 4.50 -9.37
C GLU A 108 13.43 4.31 -7.89
N GLN A 109 13.53 5.38 -7.08
CA GLN A 109 13.16 5.35 -5.66
C GLN A 109 11.64 5.17 -5.50
N HIS A 110 10.82 5.79 -6.34
CA HIS A 110 9.38 5.56 -6.39
C HIS A 110 9.04 4.12 -6.81
N LEU A 111 9.78 3.55 -7.78
CA LEU A 111 9.60 2.16 -8.18
C LEU A 111 9.92 1.19 -7.04
N THR A 112 11.00 1.45 -6.28
CA THR A 112 11.33 0.67 -5.07
C THR A 112 10.16 0.66 -4.09
N ALA A 113 9.54 1.82 -3.84
CA ALA A 113 8.38 1.91 -2.94
C ALA A 113 7.15 1.16 -3.49
N GLY A 114 6.90 1.22 -4.80
CA GLY A 114 5.85 0.43 -5.45
C GLY A 114 6.10 -1.07 -5.36
N CYS A 115 7.34 -1.54 -5.57
CA CYS A 115 7.73 -2.94 -5.38
C CYS A 115 7.56 -3.38 -3.92
N ALA A 116 7.85 -2.50 -2.96
CA ALA A 116 7.63 -2.79 -1.54
C ALA A 116 6.15 -3.05 -1.22
N VAL A 117 5.20 -2.28 -1.81
CA VAL A 117 3.77 -2.53 -1.63
C VAL A 117 3.39 -3.94 -2.12
N MET A 118 3.88 -4.34 -3.30
CA MET A 118 3.61 -5.69 -3.84
C MET A 118 4.19 -6.77 -2.92
N ALA A 119 5.45 -6.63 -2.48
CA ALA A 119 6.11 -7.59 -1.60
C ALA A 119 5.35 -7.75 -0.27
N MET A 120 4.92 -6.64 0.35
CA MET A 120 4.12 -6.64 1.56
C MET A 120 2.76 -7.32 1.36
N GLN A 121 2.08 -7.06 0.25
CA GLN A 121 0.79 -7.70 -0.06
C GLN A 121 0.97 -9.22 -0.23
N MET A 122 2.04 -9.67 -0.91
CA MET A 122 2.35 -11.09 -1.04
C MET A 122 2.69 -11.73 0.30
N ALA A 123 3.46 -11.06 1.15
CA ALA A 123 3.77 -11.55 2.49
C ALA A 123 2.52 -11.66 3.38
N ALA A 124 1.57 -10.74 3.25
CA ALA A 124 0.27 -10.83 3.92
C ALA A 124 -0.52 -12.05 3.42
N GLN A 125 -0.60 -12.25 2.10
CA GLN A 125 -1.28 -13.39 1.49
C GLN A 125 -0.65 -14.73 1.89
N ALA A 126 0.69 -14.82 1.99
CA ALA A 126 1.40 -16.02 2.45
C ALA A 126 1.02 -16.42 3.88
N GLN A 127 0.59 -15.47 4.69
CA GLN A 127 0.18 -15.65 6.08
C GLN A 127 -1.35 -15.77 6.23
N GLY A 128 -2.11 -15.87 5.10
CA GLY A 128 -3.56 -16.04 5.10
C GLY A 128 -4.37 -14.75 5.23
N PHE A 129 -3.71 -13.57 5.17
CA PHE A 129 -4.40 -12.29 5.16
C PHE A 129 -4.75 -11.85 3.73
N GLY A 130 -5.81 -11.06 3.60
CA GLY A 130 -6.14 -10.36 2.37
C GLY A 130 -5.50 -8.98 2.34
N GLY A 131 -5.29 -8.45 1.14
CA GLY A 131 -4.80 -7.09 0.97
C GLY A 131 -5.25 -6.46 -0.34
N ILE A 132 -5.35 -5.14 -0.34
CA ILE A 132 -5.57 -4.34 -1.54
C ILE A 132 -4.77 -3.04 -1.48
N TRP A 133 -4.01 -2.79 -2.52
CA TRP A 133 -3.35 -1.51 -2.73
C TRP A 133 -4.35 -0.53 -3.34
N ARG A 134 -4.58 0.58 -2.65
CA ARG A 134 -5.44 1.66 -3.12
C ARG A 134 -4.66 2.96 -3.26
N SER A 135 -5.09 3.77 -4.21
CA SER A 135 -4.65 5.13 -4.43
C SER A 135 -5.88 6.03 -4.63
N GLY A 136 -5.66 7.32 -4.82
CA GLY A 136 -6.72 8.28 -5.12
C GLY A 136 -6.20 9.72 -5.08
N PRO A 137 -6.97 10.71 -5.53
CA PRO A 137 -6.52 12.09 -5.64
C PRO A 137 -5.94 12.66 -4.33
N LEU A 138 -6.57 12.36 -3.20
CA LEU A 138 -6.13 12.86 -1.88
C LEU A 138 -4.70 12.41 -1.52
N MET A 139 -4.22 11.30 -2.09
CA MET A 139 -2.86 10.81 -1.87
C MET A 139 -1.78 11.80 -2.37
N TYR A 140 -2.12 12.63 -3.35
CA TYR A 140 -1.21 13.59 -3.98
C TYR A 140 -1.34 14.99 -3.37
N ALA A 141 -2.36 15.22 -2.52
CA ALA A 141 -2.60 16.52 -1.93
C ALA A 141 -1.51 16.88 -0.92
N ARG A 142 -0.89 18.05 -1.07
CA ARG A 142 0.15 18.53 -0.15
C ARG A 142 -0.33 18.54 1.30
N LYS A 143 -1.59 18.91 1.52
CA LYS A 143 -2.20 18.91 2.85
C LYS A 143 -2.09 17.58 3.58
N LEU A 144 -2.31 16.44 2.87
CA LEU A 144 -2.15 15.12 3.48
C LEU A 144 -0.69 14.83 3.83
N HIS A 145 0.24 15.20 2.94
CA HIS A 145 1.67 15.03 3.20
C HIS A 145 2.10 15.82 4.44
N ASP A 146 1.65 17.07 4.58
CA ASP A 146 1.95 17.91 5.75
C ASP A 146 1.40 17.32 7.05
N LEU A 147 0.14 16.82 7.02
CA LEU A 147 -0.49 16.16 8.17
C LEU A 147 0.23 14.87 8.58
N LEU A 148 0.86 14.18 7.63
CA LEU A 148 1.67 12.98 7.86
C LEU A 148 3.13 13.31 8.24
N GLY A 149 3.54 14.58 8.21
CA GLY A 149 4.90 15.00 8.51
C GLY A 149 5.92 14.64 7.42
N LEU A 150 5.47 14.49 6.16
CA LEU A 150 6.33 14.17 5.04
C LEU A 150 7.07 15.41 4.52
N ALA A 151 8.31 15.23 4.09
CA ALA A 151 9.07 16.29 3.43
C ALA A 151 8.50 16.62 2.04
N GLU A 152 8.90 17.75 1.47
CA GLU A 152 8.39 18.21 0.18
C GLU A 152 8.66 17.22 -0.96
N GLN A 153 9.84 16.61 -0.93
CA GLN A 153 10.28 15.62 -1.93
C GLN A 153 9.71 14.22 -1.73
N ASP A 154 9.14 13.92 -0.54
CA ASP A 154 8.58 12.60 -0.25
C ASP A 154 7.27 12.38 -1.02
N GLN A 155 7.03 11.14 -1.42
CA GLN A 155 5.83 10.78 -2.14
C GLN A 155 5.11 9.61 -1.49
N LEU A 156 3.86 9.83 -1.10
CA LEU A 156 2.97 8.72 -0.73
C LEU A 156 2.64 7.92 -1.99
N VAL A 157 2.99 6.63 -2.02
CA VAL A 157 2.76 5.77 -3.19
C VAL A 157 1.51 4.92 -3.09
N GLY A 158 0.92 4.79 -1.91
CA GLY A 158 -0.36 4.12 -1.74
C GLY A 158 -0.71 3.76 -0.32
N PHE A 159 -1.93 3.27 -0.20
CA PHE A 159 -2.54 2.73 1.00
C PHE A 159 -2.71 1.23 0.82
N LEU A 160 -1.95 0.41 1.54
CA LEU A 160 -2.12 -1.03 1.58
C LEU A 160 -3.10 -1.39 2.71
N TYR A 161 -4.34 -1.69 2.34
CA TYR A 161 -5.38 -2.16 3.25
C TYR A 161 -5.15 -3.64 3.52
N LEU A 162 -5.16 -4.05 4.79
CA LEU A 162 -4.89 -5.41 5.24
C LEU A 162 -5.94 -5.88 6.26
N GLY A 163 -6.27 -7.16 6.20
CA GLY A 163 -7.18 -7.79 7.14
C GLY A 163 -7.44 -9.25 6.78
N THR A 164 -8.33 -9.89 7.52
CA THR A 164 -8.81 -11.23 7.18
C THR A 164 -9.80 -11.12 6.01
N PRO A 165 -9.68 -11.93 4.93
CA PRO A 165 -10.67 -11.96 3.87
C PRO A 165 -12.07 -12.26 4.42
N ALA A 166 -13.05 -11.42 4.10
CA ALA A 166 -14.44 -11.66 4.51
C ALA A 166 -15.13 -12.73 3.65
N THR A 167 -14.61 -12.94 2.43
CA THR A 167 -15.06 -13.96 1.48
C THR A 167 -13.87 -14.66 0.87
N GLN A 168 -14.07 -15.86 0.35
CA GLN A 168 -13.01 -16.55 -0.39
C GLN A 168 -12.60 -15.70 -1.62
N MET A 169 -11.28 -15.47 -1.76
CA MET A 169 -10.76 -14.77 -2.93
C MET A 169 -10.89 -15.65 -4.18
N ALA A 170 -11.45 -15.10 -5.24
CA ALA A 170 -11.47 -15.75 -6.53
C ALA A 170 -10.04 -15.89 -7.08
N ALA A 171 -9.77 -17.01 -7.76
CA ALA A 171 -8.53 -17.15 -8.49
C ALA A 171 -8.43 -16.08 -9.59
N PRO A 172 -7.28 -15.40 -9.75
CA PRO A 172 -7.12 -14.41 -10.80
C PRO A 172 -7.18 -15.07 -12.18
N VAL A 173 -7.81 -14.39 -13.14
CA VAL A 173 -7.71 -14.75 -14.56
C VAL A 173 -6.33 -14.26 -15.03
N LEU A 174 -5.51 -15.18 -15.54
CA LEU A 174 -4.19 -14.84 -16.07
C LEU A 174 -4.35 -14.37 -17.53
N PRO A 175 -3.88 -13.16 -17.88
CA PRO A 175 -3.87 -12.72 -19.27
C PRO A 175 -2.84 -13.51 -20.09
N ASP A 176 -3.02 -13.55 -21.41
CA ASP A 176 -2.00 -14.10 -22.31
C ASP A 176 -0.76 -13.18 -22.30
N PRO A 177 0.42 -13.67 -21.89
CA PRO A 177 1.63 -12.87 -21.87
C PRO A 177 2.04 -12.34 -23.24
N GLN A 178 1.70 -13.05 -24.33
CA GLN A 178 2.09 -12.67 -25.70
C GLN A 178 1.50 -11.31 -26.12
N ALA A 179 0.37 -10.91 -25.53
CA ALA A 179 -0.24 -9.59 -25.75
C ALA A 179 0.63 -8.41 -25.25
N PHE A 180 1.64 -8.70 -24.41
CA PHE A 180 2.47 -7.69 -23.75
C PHE A 180 3.96 -7.81 -24.13
N VAL A 181 4.32 -8.74 -25.02
CA VAL A 181 5.70 -9.01 -25.40
C VAL A 181 5.97 -8.57 -26.83
N ARG A 182 7.10 -7.94 -27.03
CA ARG A 182 7.68 -7.67 -28.35
C ARG A 182 9.12 -8.18 -28.35
N TYR A 183 9.45 -9.00 -29.34
CA TYR A 183 10.83 -9.46 -29.56
C TYR A 183 11.57 -8.46 -30.46
N LEU A 184 12.86 -8.22 -30.18
CA LEU A 184 13.74 -7.37 -30.99
C LEU A 184 14.38 -8.17 -32.11
#